data_4321ec6fdcf7b32805024b389ebdca5a
#
_entry.id   4321ec6fdcf7b32805024b389ebdca5a
#
_cell.length_a   1.000
_cell.length_b   1.000
_cell.length_c   1.000
_cell.angle_alpha   90.00
_cell.angle_beta   90.00
_cell.angle_gamma   90.00
#
_symmetry.space_group_name_H-M   'P 1'
#
loop_
_entity.id
_entity.type
_entity.pdbx_description
1 polymer ?
#
loop_
_entity_poly.entity_id
_entity_poly.type
_entity_poly.pdbx_seq_one_letter_code
_entity_poly.pdbx_strand_id
1 'polypeptide(L)'
;MQAGTALGTGKALLTIAAFLATTAFAAETLDPDALRRLVQQDCGSCHGLTLKGGLGPDIRPEALGHFDREVLTGVILDGIPDTAMPPWRPLLTEEEAEWIARYLQDPEAR
;
A
#
# COMPACT_ATOMS: atom_id res chain seq x y z
N MET A 1 -1.48 -82.88 14.75
CA MET A 1 -2.46 -81.91 14.21
C MET A 1 -2.24 -80.59 14.86
N GLN A 2 -1.49 -79.79 14.22
CA GLN A 2 -1.18 -78.43 14.75
C GLN A 2 -1.62 -77.40 13.73
N ALA A 3 -2.60 -76.61 14.12
CA ALA A 3 -2.99 -75.44 13.34
C ALA A 3 -2.01 -74.29 13.62
N GLY A 4 -1.22 -73.93 12.61
CA GLY A 4 -0.33 -72.80 12.68
C GLY A 4 -1.08 -71.54 12.37
N THR A 5 -1.24 -70.66 13.37
CA THR A 5 -1.73 -69.31 13.21
C THR A 5 -0.56 -68.44 12.83
N ALA A 6 -0.53 -67.96 11.58
CA ALA A 6 0.39 -66.95 11.15
C ALA A 6 -0.20 -65.56 11.49
N LEU A 7 0.39 -64.88 12.47
CA LEU A 7 0.12 -63.47 12.71
C LEU A 7 0.88 -62.63 11.70
N GLY A 8 0.13 -62.07 10.75
CA GLY A 8 0.65 -61.05 9.84
C GLY A 8 0.77 -59.70 10.55
N THR A 9 2.00 -59.29 10.85
CA THR A 9 2.28 -57.94 11.32
C THR A 9 2.20 -56.96 10.15
N GLY A 10 1.01 -56.37 9.98
CA GLY A 10 0.83 -55.25 9.06
C GLY A 10 1.49 -53.98 9.62
N LYS A 11 2.60 -53.60 9.02
CA LYS A 11 3.17 -52.29 9.26
C LYS A 11 2.29 -51.22 8.61
N ALA A 12 1.50 -50.52 9.42
CA ALA A 12 0.81 -49.33 8.98
C ALA A 12 1.82 -48.21 8.76
N LEU A 13 2.12 -47.90 7.50
CA LEU A 13 2.85 -46.72 7.12
C LEU A 13 1.92 -45.48 7.27
N LEU A 14 2.06 -44.73 8.36
CA LEU A 14 1.45 -43.41 8.48
C LEU A 14 2.19 -42.47 7.53
N THR A 15 1.65 -42.20 6.36
CA THR A 15 2.08 -41.08 5.52
C THR A 15 1.51 -39.79 6.10
N ILE A 16 2.34 -39.02 6.81
CA ILE A 16 2.03 -37.67 7.21
C ILE A 16 2.16 -36.80 5.97
N ALA A 17 1.03 -36.51 5.34
CA ALA A 17 0.98 -35.46 4.31
C ALA A 17 1.16 -34.10 4.99
N ALA A 18 2.35 -33.52 4.87
CA ALA A 18 2.61 -32.17 5.26
C ALA A 18 1.88 -31.22 4.31
N PHE A 19 0.74 -30.69 4.75
CA PHE A 19 0.06 -29.59 4.07
C PHE A 19 0.93 -28.33 4.26
N LEU A 20 1.72 -27.99 3.26
CA LEU A 20 2.34 -26.67 3.15
C LEU A 20 1.21 -25.69 2.79
N ALA A 21 0.65 -25.05 3.80
CA ALA A 21 -0.22 -23.89 3.61
C ALA A 21 0.63 -22.74 3.08
N THR A 22 0.68 -22.59 1.76
CA THR A 22 1.19 -21.37 1.14
C THR A 22 0.16 -20.28 1.41
N THR A 23 0.44 -19.44 2.40
CA THR A 23 -0.26 -18.17 2.56
C THR A 23 0.11 -17.30 1.37
N ALA A 24 -0.75 -17.29 0.36
CA ALA A 24 -0.68 -16.29 -0.69
C ALA A 24 -0.97 -14.94 -0.01
N PHE A 25 0.07 -14.13 0.22
CA PHE A 25 -0.09 -12.72 0.48
C PHE A 25 -0.72 -12.15 -0.79
N ALA A 26 -2.02 -11.86 -0.74
CA ALA A 26 -2.66 -11.05 -1.75
C ALA A 26 -1.96 -9.70 -1.69
N ALA A 27 -1.19 -9.35 -2.72
CA ALA A 27 -0.70 -7.99 -2.91
C ALA A 27 -1.93 -7.10 -2.92
N GLU A 28 -2.01 -6.17 -1.97
CA GLU A 28 -3.08 -5.20 -1.89
C GLU A 28 -3.05 -4.41 -3.18
N THR A 29 -4.10 -4.56 -4.01
CA THR A 29 -4.14 -3.89 -5.30
C THR A 29 -4.38 -2.41 -5.05
N LEU A 30 -3.52 -1.56 -5.60
CA LEU A 30 -3.64 -0.11 -5.57
C LEU A 30 -5.02 0.31 -6.09
N ASP A 31 -5.76 1.10 -5.31
CA ASP A 31 -7.09 1.62 -5.67
C ASP A 31 -7.00 3.11 -6.04
N PRO A 32 -6.91 3.46 -7.34
CA PRO A 32 -6.80 4.85 -7.78
C PRO A 32 -7.98 5.73 -7.37
N ASP A 33 -9.18 5.18 -7.28
CA ASP A 33 -10.36 5.96 -6.93
C ASP A 33 -10.39 6.28 -5.44
N ALA A 34 -9.97 5.35 -4.58
CA ALA A 34 -9.77 5.62 -3.16
C ALA A 34 -8.69 6.68 -2.95
N LEU A 35 -7.58 6.60 -3.67
CA LEU A 35 -6.48 7.58 -3.57
C LEU A 35 -6.89 8.97 -4.07
N ARG A 36 -7.69 9.07 -5.15
CA ARG A 36 -8.26 10.36 -5.59
C ARG A 36 -9.14 10.99 -4.52
N ARG A 37 -10.01 10.19 -3.89
CA ARG A 37 -10.85 10.68 -2.80
C ARG A 37 -10.02 11.16 -1.61
N LEU A 38 -8.98 10.42 -1.24
CA LEU A 38 -8.04 10.81 -0.19
C LEU A 38 -7.37 12.15 -0.51
N VAL A 39 -6.86 12.33 -1.72
CA VAL A 39 -6.26 13.61 -2.14
C VAL A 39 -7.27 14.75 -2.05
N GLN A 40 -8.48 14.56 -2.54
CA GLN A 40 -9.50 15.63 -2.52
C GLN A 40 -9.96 15.98 -1.11
N GLN A 41 -10.14 15.02 -0.24
CA GLN A 41 -10.70 15.22 1.09
C GLN A 41 -9.63 15.52 2.13
N ASP A 42 -8.58 14.73 2.18
CA ASP A 42 -7.59 14.82 3.25
C ASP A 42 -6.45 15.79 2.89
N CYS A 43 -5.83 15.65 1.73
CA CYS A 43 -4.85 16.64 1.27
C CYS A 43 -5.53 17.99 1.03
N GLY A 44 -6.71 18.00 0.44
CA GLY A 44 -7.51 19.19 0.18
C GLY A 44 -7.92 19.94 1.44
N SER A 45 -8.05 19.29 2.59
CA SER A 45 -8.39 19.97 3.85
C SER A 45 -7.37 21.02 4.27
N CYS A 46 -6.09 20.81 3.95
CA CYS A 46 -5.01 21.75 4.21
C CYS A 46 -4.54 22.49 2.97
N HIS A 47 -4.49 21.84 1.81
CA HIS A 47 -4.00 22.42 0.55
C HIS A 47 -5.10 23.09 -0.29
N GLY A 48 -6.32 23.18 0.23
CA GLY A 48 -7.49 23.72 -0.47
C GLY A 48 -8.23 22.64 -1.26
N LEU A 49 -9.55 22.75 -1.35
CA LEU A 49 -10.40 21.77 -2.06
C LEU A 49 -10.13 21.74 -3.57
N THR A 50 -9.54 22.80 -4.12
CA THR A 50 -9.05 22.86 -5.50
C THR A 50 -7.53 22.64 -5.60
N LEU A 51 -6.88 22.32 -4.48
CA LEU A 51 -5.43 22.10 -4.34
C LEU A 51 -4.56 23.32 -4.66
N LYS A 52 -5.16 24.50 -4.77
CA LYS A 52 -4.47 25.77 -5.08
C LYS A 52 -3.75 26.37 -3.88
N GLY A 53 -3.95 25.81 -2.70
CA GLY A 53 -3.43 26.32 -1.45
C GLY A 53 -4.53 26.64 -0.46
N GLY A 54 -4.14 26.66 0.79
CA GLY A 54 -4.94 26.96 1.96
C GLY A 54 -4.00 27.16 3.13
N LEU A 55 -4.13 26.34 4.16
CA LEU A 55 -3.12 26.28 5.25
C LEU A 55 -1.76 25.84 4.70
N GLY A 56 -1.76 24.85 3.79
CA GLY A 56 -0.59 24.41 3.04
C GLY A 56 -0.49 25.08 1.67
N PRO A 57 0.65 24.93 0.97
CA PRO A 57 0.89 25.55 -0.34
C PRO A 57 0.06 24.90 -1.46
N ASP A 58 0.13 25.50 -2.65
CA ASP A 58 -0.37 24.95 -3.90
C ASP A 58 0.34 23.63 -4.23
N ILE A 59 -0.44 22.57 -4.49
CA ILE A 59 0.07 21.24 -4.85
C ILE A 59 -0.45 20.77 -6.22
N ARG A 60 -0.80 21.71 -7.09
CA ARG A 60 -1.18 21.40 -8.47
C ARG A 60 0.06 21.14 -9.35
N PRO A 61 -0.12 20.58 -10.56
CA PRO A 61 0.98 20.34 -11.49
C PRO A 61 1.86 21.58 -11.76
N GLU A 62 1.26 22.77 -11.83
CA GLU A 62 1.96 24.02 -12.06
C GLU A 62 2.96 24.34 -10.96
N ALA A 63 2.66 23.92 -9.73
CA ALA A 63 3.54 24.11 -8.59
C ALA A 63 4.51 22.95 -8.39
N LEU A 64 4.09 21.73 -8.68
CA LEU A 64 4.85 20.52 -8.35
C LEU A 64 5.58 19.86 -9.52
N GLY A 65 5.27 20.24 -10.77
CA GLY A 65 5.79 19.55 -11.96
C GLY A 65 7.31 19.56 -12.10
N HIS A 66 7.99 20.49 -11.45
CA HIS A 66 9.45 20.61 -11.48
C HIS A 66 10.17 19.88 -10.34
N PHE A 67 9.43 19.38 -9.35
CA PHE A 67 10.03 18.61 -8.26
C PHE A 67 10.30 17.16 -8.67
N ASP A 68 11.32 16.59 -8.06
CA ASP A 68 11.58 15.17 -8.17
C ASP A 68 10.44 14.36 -7.49
N ARG A 69 9.97 13.32 -8.18
CA ARG A 69 8.86 12.49 -7.69
C ARG A 69 9.21 11.74 -6.41
N GLU A 70 10.43 11.25 -6.31
CA GLU A 70 10.91 10.55 -5.12
C GLU A 70 10.91 11.48 -3.91
N VAL A 71 11.32 12.74 -4.10
CA VAL A 71 11.27 13.77 -3.05
C VAL A 71 9.82 14.02 -2.61
N LEU A 72 8.88 14.18 -3.55
CA LEU A 72 7.46 14.37 -3.23
C LEU A 72 6.87 13.15 -2.51
N THR A 73 7.21 11.95 -2.96
CA THR A 73 6.80 10.69 -2.29
C THR A 73 7.29 10.67 -0.85
N GLY A 74 8.54 11.03 -0.61
CA GLY A 74 9.11 11.13 0.73
C GLY A 74 8.41 12.17 1.60
N VAL A 75 8.07 13.33 1.05
CA VAL A 75 7.32 14.39 1.77
C VAL A 75 5.93 13.90 2.16
N ILE A 76 5.24 13.19 1.29
CA ILE A 76 3.93 12.61 1.61
C ILE A 76 4.05 11.59 2.75
N LEU A 77 5.00 10.67 2.64
CA LEU A 77 5.16 9.60 3.63
C LEU A 77 5.61 10.10 4.99
N ASP A 78 6.59 10.98 5.04
CA ASP A 78 7.30 11.34 6.26
C ASP A 78 6.93 12.74 6.78
N GLY A 79 6.13 13.49 6.03
CA GLY A 79 5.79 14.87 6.35
C GLY A 79 7.00 15.79 6.24
N ILE A 80 6.84 17.01 6.73
CA ILE A 80 7.93 18.00 6.81
C ILE A 80 8.11 18.36 8.28
N PRO A 81 9.28 18.05 8.89
CA PRO A 81 9.54 18.36 10.28
C PRO A 81 9.27 19.83 10.62
N ASP A 82 8.73 20.09 11.82
CA ASP A 82 8.41 21.43 12.33
C ASP A 82 7.36 22.19 11.51
N THR A 83 6.56 21.50 10.71
CA THR A 83 5.44 22.05 9.93
C THR A 83 4.15 21.32 10.20
N ALA A 84 3.04 21.87 9.70
CA ALA A 84 1.72 21.23 9.80
C ALA A 84 1.55 20.03 8.85
N MET A 85 2.46 19.80 7.88
CA MET A 85 2.41 18.65 7.00
C MET A 85 2.74 17.37 7.76
N PRO A 86 1.74 16.49 8.02
CA PRO A 86 1.94 15.29 8.82
C PRO A 86 2.52 14.15 7.97
N PRO A 87 3.13 13.14 8.62
CA PRO A 87 3.51 11.90 7.94
C PRO A 87 2.28 11.05 7.64
N TRP A 88 2.18 10.54 6.42
CA TRP A 88 1.11 9.64 5.96
C TRP A 88 1.51 8.16 5.93
N ARG A 89 2.75 7.85 6.26
CA ARG A 89 3.29 6.47 6.30
C ARG A 89 2.43 5.48 7.11
N PRO A 90 1.76 5.85 8.21
CA PRO A 90 0.87 4.93 8.91
C PRO A 90 -0.39 4.54 8.11
N LEU A 91 -0.77 5.30 7.08
CA LEU A 91 -2.00 5.14 6.31
C LEU A 91 -1.77 4.81 4.83
N LEU A 92 -0.58 5.03 4.31
CA LEU A 92 -0.23 4.84 2.91
C LEU A 92 0.99 3.93 2.77
N THR A 93 0.94 3.05 1.80
CA THR A 93 2.13 2.34 1.32
C THR A 93 3.01 3.29 0.50
N GLU A 94 4.25 2.90 0.27
CA GLU A 94 5.16 3.65 -0.59
C GLU A 94 4.63 3.76 -2.02
N GLU A 95 4.06 2.68 -2.55
CA GLU A 95 3.45 2.64 -3.89
C GLU A 95 2.25 3.59 -4.01
N GLU A 96 1.40 3.64 -2.98
CA GLU A 96 0.27 4.59 -2.95
C GLU A 96 0.72 6.04 -2.86
N ALA A 97 1.75 6.34 -2.07
CA ALA A 97 2.33 7.67 -1.98
C ALA A 97 3.00 8.10 -3.30
N GLU A 98 3.70 7.18 -3.98
CA GLU A 98 4.26 7.43 -5.32
C GLU A 98 3.16 7.69 -6.35
N TRP A 99 2.07 6.92 -6.30
CA TRP A 99 0.92 7.16 -7.16
C TRP A 99 0.33 8.56 -6.92
N ILE A 100 0.17 8.97 -5.66
CA ILE A 100 -0.32 10.31 -5.31
C ILE A 100 0.63 11.39 -5.84
N ALA A 101 1.94 11.24 -5.64
CA ALA A 101 2.93 12.20 -6.15
C ALA A 101 2.81 12.37 -7.68
N ARG A 102 2.71 11.26 -8.42
CA ARG A 102 2.50 11.27 -9.86
C ARG A 102 1.19 11.96 -10.25
N TYR A 103 0.09 11.62 -9.56
CA TYR A 103 -1.22 12.21 -9.79
C TYR A 103 -1.23 13.73 -9.59
N LEU A 104 -0.54 14.23 -8.56
CA LEU A 104 -0.42 15.66 -8.30
C LEU A 104 0.43 16.40 -9.33
N GLN A 105 1.38 15.73 -9.98
CA GLN A 105 2.25 16.30 -11.01
C GLN A 105 1.65 16.27 -12.42
N ASP A 106 0.62 15.43 -12.64
CA ASP A 106 0.04 15.21 -13.96
C ASP A 106 -1.13 16.18 -14.21
N PRO A 107 -1.00 17.11 -15.18
CA PRO A 107 -2.08 18.04 -15.51
C PRO A 107 -3.30 17.35 -16.13
N GLU A 108 -3.14 16.15 -16.67
CA GLU A 108 -4.22 15.41 -17.34
C GLU A 108 -4.92 14.39 -16.41
N ALA A 109 -4.39 14.19 -15.21
CA ALA A 109 -4.94 13.23 -14.25
C ALA A 109 -6.20 13.71 -13.51
N ARG A 110 -6.66 14.94 -13.72
CA ARG A 110 -7.74 15.60 -13.00
C ARG A 110 -8.96 15.89 -13.85
#